data_b945aced905cc6bbe6165bc11bb1836b
#
_entry.id   b945aced905cc6bbe6165bc11bb1836b
#
_cell.length_a   1.000
_cell.length_b   1.000
_cell.length_c   1.000
_cell.angle_alpha   90.00
_cell.angle_beta   90.00
_cell.angle_gamma   90.00
#
_symmetry.space_group_name_H-M   'P 1'
#
loop_
_entity.id
_entity.type
_entity.pdbx_description
1 polymer ?
#
loop_
_entity_poly.entity_id
_entity_poly.type
_entity_poly.pdbx_seq_one_letter_code
_entity_poly.pdbx_strand_id
1 'polypeptide(L)'
;MARRSSRIALALVVMAGIVGGLVIYRDYRREIGAERARIASGSQIAMTPCGPIEYAVRGGGPPVLLIHGAGGGFDQGLELARPLVDNGFRVIAMSRFGYLRTPLPQDASPEAQADAHTCLLNALNLDRVPVVGGSAGAPSAMLLCLRHPERCLAMVLLFPIAFAPGDTAKQPPRLFWFVIRTTLHSDFLYWTASKVARGTLFKTILATPPDDFRNAPQEERARALEIMRHILPISEREKGIWNDAAISTSIPRYDLEKLRIPTIVISAKDDLYGTYRKGRYTAEHISGARFVGYATGGHLLLGHWEEACVELSRFLRQTESRTTPSKAK
;
A
#
# COMPACT_ATOMS: atom_id res chain seq x y z
N MET A 1 -40.28 41.30 24.69
CA MET A 1 -40.49 40.09 23.82
C MET A 1 -39.21 39.71 23.02
N ALA A 2 -38.49 40.60 22.37
CA ALA A 2 -37.32 40.32 21.51
C ALA A 2 -36.18 39.53 22.21
N ARG A 3 -35.84 39.81 23.47
CA ARG A 3 -34.75 39.09 24.20
C ARG A 3 -35.14 37.61 24.52
N ARG A 4 -36.39 37.28 24.64
CA ARG A 4 -36.84 35.90 24.95
C ARG A 4 -36.82 35.05 23.69
N SER A 5 -37.22 35.58 22.54
CA SER A 5 -37.13 34.91 21.24
C SER A 5 -35.69 34.65 20.82
N SER A 6 -34.76 35.60 21.07
CA SER A 6 -33.34 35.43 20.79
C SER A 6 -32.68 34.33 21.63
N ARG A 7 -33.06 34.18 22.91
CA ARG A 7 -32.56 33.10 23.78
C ARG A 7 -33.06 31.73 23.34
N ILE A 8 -34.32 31.64 22.88
CA ILE A 8 -34.89 30.38 22.36
C ILE A 8 -34.21 30.00 21.06
N ALA A 9 -33.97 30.94 20.14
CA ALA A 9 -33.27 30.70 18.90
C ALA A 9 -31.82 30.20 19.15
N LEU A 10 -31.10 30.81 20.05
CA LEU A 10 -29.75 30.37 20.43
C LEU A 10 -29.77 28.95 21.02
N ALA A 11 -30.72 28.64 21.92
CA ALA A 11 -30.85 27.30 22.50
C ALA A 11 -31.14 26.24 21.44
N LEU A 12 -31.97 26.56 20.46
CA LEU A 12 -32.26 25.63 19.33
C LEU A 12 -31.01 25.40 18.44
N VAL A 13 -30.24 26.43 18.16
CA VAL A 13 -28.96 26.31 17.40
C VAL A 13 -27.96 25.44 18.16
N VAL A 14 -27.79 25.70 19.47
CA VAL A 14 -26.91 24.89 20.32
C VAL A 14 -27.37 23.43 20.37
N MET A 15 -28.66 23.21 20.57
CA MET A 15 -29.23 21.86 20.59
C MET A 15 -29.05 21.13 19.25
N ALA A 16 -29.30 21.80 18.13
CA ALA A 16 -29.04 21.26 16.80
C ALA A 16 -27.55 20.90 16.59
N GLY A 17 -26.64 21.76 17.07
CA GLY A 17 -25.21 21.48 17.06
C GLY A 17 -24.82 20.26 17.88
N ILE A 18 -25.38 20.13 19.09
CA ILE A 18 -25.13 18.95 19.95
C ILE A 18 -25.68 17.67 19.29
N VAL A 19 -26.89 17.70 18.79
CA VAL A 19 -27.51 16.54 18.11
C VAL A 19 -26.69 16.17 16.86
N GLY A 20 -26.30 17.15 16.05
CA GLY A 20 -25.44 16.94 14.89
C GLY A 20 -24.09 16.32 15.28
N GLY A 21 -23.46 16.84 16.33
CA GLY A 21 -22.21 16.29 16.86
C GLY A 21 -22.35 14.84 17.36
N LEU A 22 -23.44 14.52 18.05
CA LEU A 22 -23.71 13.16 18.51
C LEU A 22 -23.94 12.19 17.34
N VAL A 23 -24.63 12.61 16.28
CA VAL A 23 -24.85 11.79 15.07
C VAL A 23 -23.52 11.51 14.38
N ILE A 24 -22.68 12.55 14.17
CA ILE A 24 -21.35 12.42 13.56
C ILE A 24 -20.47 11.48 14.40
N TYR A 25 -20.47 11.66 15.74
CA TYR A 25 -19.66 10.82 16.63
C TYR A 25 -20.14 9.35 16.62
N ARG A 26 -21.45 9.11 16.58
CA ARG A 26 -22.02 7.77 16.48
C ARG A 26 -21.62 7.09 15.16
N ASP A 27 -21.70 7.81 14.04
CA ASP A 27 -21.34 7.28 12.73
C ASP A 27 -19.83 6.96 12.66
N TYR A 28 -18.98 7.86 13.18
CA TYR A 28 -17.56 7.58 13.36
C TYR A 28 -17.31 6.32 14.19
N ARG A 29 -17.94 6.20 15.36
CA ARG A 29 -17.77 5.02 16.26
C ARG A 29 -18.20 3.72 15.59
N ARG A 30 -19.26 3.76 14.81
CA ARG A 30 -19.73 2.60 14.05
C ARG A 30 -18.72 2.20 12.97
N GLU A 31 -18.26 3.15 12.16
CA GLU A 31 -17.34 2.88 11.05
C GLU A 31 -15.95 2.45 11.57
N ILE A 32 -15.40 3.15 12.55
CA ILE A 32 -14.09 2.77 13.10
C ILE A 32 -14.15 1.41 13.83
N GLY A 33 -15.27 1.10 14.47
CA GLY A 33 -15.50 -0.23 15.06
C GLY A 33 -15.52 -1.33 14.01
N ALA A 34 -16.15 -1.10 12.86
CA ALA A 34 -16.15 -2.04 11.74
C ALA A 34 -14.75 -2.25 11.15
N GLU A 35 -13.97 -1.17 10.97
CA GLU A 35 -12.59 -1.27 10.47
C GLU A 35 -11.67 -2.00 11.47
N ARG A 36 -11.80 -1.74 12.76
CA ARG A 36 -11.07 -2.50 13.79
C ARG A 36 -11.43 -3.98 13.80
N ALA A 37 -12.72 -4.31 13.67
CA ALA A 37 -13.16 -5.70 13.57
C ALA A 37 -12.62 -6.38 12.30
N ARG A 38 -12.55 -5.66 11.17
CA ARG A 38 -12.00 -6.16 9.91
C ARG A 38 -10.52 -6.53 10.02
N ILE A 39 -9.70 -5.69 10.64
CA ILE A 39 -8.26 -5.97 10.80
C ILE A 39 -7.95 -6.94 11.95
N ALA A 40 -8.85 -7.09 12.92
CA ALA A 40 -8.68 -8.04 14.03
C ALA A 40 -8.86 -9.50 13.59
N SER A 41 -9.49 -9.73 12.44
CA SER A 41 -9.75 -11.05 11.88
C SER A 41 -9.06 -11.23 10.52
N GLY A 42 -8.82 -12.47 10.12
CA GLY A 42 -8.31 -12.79 8.79
C GLY A 42 -6.79 -12.77 8.65
N SER A 43 -6.04 -12.55 9.74
CA SER A 43 -4.58 -12.65 9.78
C SER A 43 -4.09 -13.50 10.94
N GLN A 44 -2.85 -13.95 10.82
CA GLN A 44 -2.12 -14.77 11.78
C GLN A 44 -0.81 -14.06 12.14
N ILE A 45 -0.17 -14.51 13.22
CA ILE A 45 1.17 -14.05 13.61
C ILE A 45 2.12 -15.24 13.50
N ALA A 46 3.17 -15.08 12.69
CA ALA A 46 4.31 -15.96 12.67
C ALA A 46 5.34 -15.47 13.70
N MET A 47 5.67 -16.31 14.67
CA MET A 47 6.80 -16.05 15.56
C MET A 47 8.08 -16.45 14.85
N THR A 48 8.95 -15.48 14.55
CA THR A 48 10.16 -15.69 13.76
C THR A 48 11.40 -15.19 14.49
N PRO A 49 12.61 -15.57 14.08
CA PRO A 49 13.85 -14.98 14.62
C PRO A 49 13.94 -13.46 14.40
N CYS A 50 13.23 -12.92 13.40
CA CYS A 50 13.13 -11.47 13.14
C CYS A 50 12.02 -10.80 13.96
N GLY A 51 11.42 -11.48 14.92
CA GLY A 51 10.28 -11.03 15.72
C GLY A 51 8.93 -11.52 15.18
N PRO A 52 7.83 -11.11 15.82
CA PRO A 52 6.48 -11.46 15.37
C PRO A 52 6.12 -10.73 14.09
N ILE A 53 5.63 -11.47 13.09
CA ILE A 53 5.21 -10.93 11.78
C ILE A 53 3.77 -11.33 11.54
N GLU A 54 2.91 -10.33 11.39
CA GLU A 54 1.53 -10.55 10.99
C GLU A 54 1.44 -10.80 9.49
N TYR A 55 0.63 -11.79 9.11
CA TYR A 55 0.38 -12.13 7.72
C TYR A 55 -1.02 -12.74 7.53
N ALA A 56 -1.48 -12.75 6.30
CA ALA A 56 -2.67 -13.49 5.89
C ALA A 56 -2.40 -14.26 4.60
N VAL A 57 -3.12 -15.35 4.42
CA VAL A 57 -3.05 -16.17 3.21
C VAL A 57 -4.42 -16.24 2.57
N ARG A 58 -4.50 -16.06 1.26
CA ARG A 58 -5.72 -16.22 0.49
C ARG A 58 -5.46 -16.92 -0.84
N GLY A 59 -6.43 -17.73 -1.28
CA GLY A 59 -6.33 -18.52 -2.49
C GLY A 59 -5.58 -19.84 -2.29
N GLY A 60 -5.50 -20.60 -3.36
CA GLY A 60 -4.77 -21.88 -3.46
C GLY A 60 -3.74 -21.79 -4.59
N GLY A 61 -2.94 -22.87 -4.78
CA GLY A 61 -1.96 -22.94 -5.87
C GLY A 61 -0.62 -22.28 -5.56
N PRO A 62 0.11 -21.79 -6.59
CA PRO A 62 1.47 -21.29 -6.42
C PRO A 62 1.54 -20.09 -5.49
N PRO A 63 2.51 -20.05 -4.55
CA PRO A 63 2.61 -18.96 -3.59
C PRO A 63 3.20 -17.69 -4.22
N VAL A 64 2.69 -16.53 -3.81
CA VAL A 64 3.21 -15.20 -4.13
C VAL A 64 3.30 -14.38 -2.85
N LEU A 65 4.46 -13.81 -2.56
CA LEU A 65 4.63 -12.87 -1.45
C LEU A 65 4.24 -11.47 -1.91
N LEU A 66 3.28 -10.85 -1.20
CA LEU A 66 2.87 -9.48 -1.45
C LEU A 66 3.27 -8.55 -0.31
N ILE A 67 3.98 -7.49 -0.66
CA ILE A 67 4.53 -6.46 0.21
C ILE A 67 3.77 -5.15 -0.05
N HIS A 68 2.96 -4.72 0.90
CA HIS A 68 2.06 -3.57 0.78
C HIS A 68 2.78 -2.23 0.77
N GLY A 69 2.09 -1.16 0.33
CA GLY A 69 2.54 0.23 0.37
C GLY A 69 2.30 0.93 1.72
N ALA A 70 2.54 2.25 1.73
CA ALA A 70 2.27 3.06 2.91
C ALA A 70 0.78 3.09 3.26
N GLY A 71 0.47 3.14 4.56
CA GLY A 71 -0.90 3.10 5.07
C GLY A 71 -1.57 1.74 4.96
N GLY A 72 -0.84 0.70 4.53
CA GLY A 72 -1.37 -0.65 4.34
C GLY A 72 -1.22 -1.57 5.54
N GLY A 73 -1.13 -2.85 5.24
CA GLY A 73 -1.03 -4.00 6.12
C GLY A 73 -1.35 -5.25 5.30
N PHE A 74 -1.51 -6.39 5.95
CA PHE A 74 -1.93 -7.62 5.26
C PHE A 74 -3.22 -7.44 4.45
N ASP A 75 -4.13 -6.62 4.95
CA ASP A 75 -5.43 -6.34 4.36
C ASP A 75 -5.32 -5.59 3.02
N GLN A 76 -4.50 -4.53 2.95
CA GLN A 76 -4.20 -3.84 1.68
C GLN A 76 -3.48 -4.80 0.72
N GLY A 77 -2.56 -5.63 1.24
CA GLY A 77 -1.89 -6.64 0.44
C GLY A 77 -2.87 -7.61 -0.22
N LEU A 78 -3.84 -8.12 0.53
CA LEU A 78 -4.88 -9.00 0.00
C LEU A 78 -5.80 -8.29 -1.00
N GLU A 79 -6.07 -7.01 -0.81
CA GLU A 79 -6.88 -6.20 -1.73
C GLU A 79 -6.18 -5.99 -3.07
N LEU A 80 -4.91 -5.57 -3.04
CA LEU A 80 -4.07 -5.43 -4.24
C LEU A 80 -3.90 -6.77 -4.98
N ALA A 81 -3.90 -7.88 -4.24
CA ALA A 81 -3.69 -9.20 -4.81
C ALA A 81 -4.98 -9.95 -5.16
N ARG A 82 -6.17 -9.36 -4.99
CA ARG A 82 -7.44 -10.01 -5.35
C ARG A 82 -7.41 -10.62 -6.76
N PRO A 83 -6.93 -9.92 -7.80
CA PRO A 83 -6.86 -10.49 -9.14
C PRO A 83 -5.91 -11.69 -9.25
N LEU A 84 -4.86 -11.78 -8.43
CA LEU A 84 -3.99 -12.97 -8.38
C LEU A 84 -4.72 -14.16 -7.76
N VAL A 85 -5.48 -13.94 -6.69
CA VAL A 85 -6.30 -14.98 -6.06
C VAL A 85 -7.33 -15.52 -7.06
N ASP A 86 -8.01 -14.63 -7.78
CA ASP A 86 -9.00 -14.97 -8.81
C ASP A 86 -8.37 -15.72 -9.99
N ASN A 87 -7.08 -15.49 -10.24
CA ASN A 87 -6.28 -16.22 -11.23
C ASN A 87 -5.58 -17.48 -10.67
N GLY A 88 -5.95 -17.96 -9.47
CA GLY A 88 -5.52 -19.25 -8.93
C GLY A 88 -4.18 -19.22 -8.20
N PHE A 89 -3.65 -18.06 -7.83
CA PHE A 89 -2.46 -17.95 -6.97
C PHE A 89 -2.82 -18.03 -5.49
N ARG A 90 -1.87 -18.48 -4.68
CA ARG A 90 -1.91 -18.39 -3.22
C ARG A 90 -1.11 -17.17 -2.78
N VAL A 91 -1.80 -16.13 -2.36
CA VAL A 91 -1.19 -14.88 -1.94
C VAL A 91 -0.88 -14.92 -0.46
N ILE A 92 0.37 -14.62 -0.10
CA ILE A 92 0.84 -14.37 1.24
C ILE A 92 1.02 -12.85 1.38
N ALA A 93 0.13 -12.19 2.08
CA ALA A 93 0.19 -10.76 2.34
C ALA A 93 0.62 -10.55 3.79
N MET A 94 1.71 -9.80 4.00
CA MET A 94 2.22 -9.52 5.34
C MET A 94 1.99 -8.06 5.73
N SER A 95 1.92 -7.78 7.03
CA SER A 95 2.05 -6.43 7.57
C SER A 95 3.52 -6.12 7.78
N ARG A 96 4.03 -5.04 7.15
CA ARG A 96 5.42 -4.58 7.31
C ARG A 96 5.65 -3.99 8.70
N PHE A 97 6.88 -3.68 9.03
CA PHE A 97 7.27 -3.09 10.31
C PHE A 97 6.45 -1.84 10.67
N GLY A 98 5.91 -1.82 11.89
CA GLY A 98 5.10 -0.72 12.40
C GLY A 98 3.66 -0.67 11.90
N TYR A 99 3.22 -1.68 11.14
CA TYR A 99 1.85 -1.79 10.66
C TYR A 99 1.09 -2.89 11.38
N LEU A 100 -0.12 -2.54 11.83
CA LEU A 100 -1.04 -3.44 12.50
C LEU A 100 -0.33 -4.21 13.65
N ARG A 101 -0.32 -5.56 13.62
CA ARG A 101 0.27 -6.37 14.69
C ARG A 101 1.75 -6.69 14.50
N THR A 102 2.39 -6.21 13.42
CA THR A 102 3.85 -6.31 13.26
C THR A 102 4.50 -5.10 13.92
N PRO A 103 5.30 -5.27 14.99
CA PRO A 103 5.92 -4.16 15.68
C PRO A 103 6.95 -3.42 14.81
N LEU A 104 7.25 -2.17 15.17
CA LEU A 104 8.37 -1.43 14.62
C LEU A 104 9.63 -1.78 15.44
N PRO A 105 10.63 -2.49 14.88
CA PRO A 105 11.87 -2.79 15.58
C PRO A 105 12.78 -1.55 15.67
N GLN A 106 13.88 -1.66 16.43
CA GLN A 106 14.88 -0.60 16.52
C GLN A 106 15.55 -0.34 15.16
N ASP A 107 15.93 -1.39 14.44
CA ASP A 107 16.33 -1.32 13.04
C ASP A 107 15.12 -1.63 12.16
N ALA A 108 14.49 -0.58 11.64
CA ALA A 108 13.36 -0.66 10.72
C ALA A 108 13.76 -0.25 9.29
N SER A 109 15.04 -0.43 8.94
CA SER A 109 15.57 -0.19 7.59
C SER A 109 14.91 -1.08 6.54
N PRO A 110 14.95 -0.72 5.26
CA PRO A 110 14.52 -1.59 4.17
C PRO A 110 15.29 -2.92 4.10
N GLU A 111 16.55 -2.93 4.54
CA GLU A 111 17.42 -4.10 4.64
C GLU A 111 16.90 -5.07 5.71
N ALA A 112 16.64 -4.58 6.92
CA ALA A 112 16.06 -5.38 8.00
C ALA A 112 14.65 -5.89 7.63
N GLN A 113 13.86 -5.07 6.92
CA GLN A 113 12.55 -5.49 6.43
C GLN A 113 12.68 -6.61 5.37
N ALA A 114 13.71 -6.58 4.51
CA ALA A 114 13.98 -7.65 3.54
C ALA A 114 14.37 -8.96 4.24
N ASP A 115 15.17 -8.89 5.30
CA ASP A 115 15.52 -10.05 6.12
C ASP A 115 14.27 -10.61 6.85
N ALA A 116 13.36 -9.74 7.32
CA ALA A 116 12.09 -10.16 7.91
C ALA A 116 11.16 -10.86 6.90
N HIS A 117 11.18 -10.48 5.61
CA HIS A 117 10.46 -11.22 4.58
C HIS A 117 10.99 -12.66 4.46
N THR A 118 12.32 -12.84 4.51
CA THR A 118 12.95 -14.17 4.51
C THR A 118 12.58 -14.97 5.77
N CYS A 119 12.55 -14.33 6.94
CA CYS A 119 12.10 -14.96 8.17
C CYS A 119 10.65 -15.49 8.06
N LEU A 120 9.76 -14.71 7.45
CA LEU A 120 8.37 -15.15 7.21
C LEU A 120 8.31 -16.33 6.24
N LEU A 121 9.05 -16.28 5.12
CA LEU A 121 9.10 -17.39 4.16
C LEU A 121 9.58 -18.67 4.81
N ASN A 122 10.61 -18.60 5.68
CA ASN A 122 11.11 -19.74 6.45
C ASN A 122 10.04 -20.29 7.39
N ALA A 123 9.35 -19.44 8.14
CA ALA A 123 8.28 -19.85 9.06
C ALA A 123 7.10 -20.53 8.33
N LEU A 124 6.92 -20.23 7.04
CA LEU A 124 5.89 -20.80 6.19
C LEU A 124 6.39 -22.01 5.36
N ASN A 125 7.63 -22.45 5.55
CA ASN A 125 8.29 -23.49 4.75
C ASN A 125 8.22 -23.22 3.23
N LEU A 126 8.47 -21.96 2.85
CA LEU A 126 8.50 -21.52 1.45
C LEU A 126 9.93 -21.18 1.06
N ASP A 127 10.52 -21.98 0.17
CA ASP A 127 11.90 -21.79 -0.24
C ASP A 127 12.06 -20.58 -1.17
N ARG A 128 11.22 -20.48 -2.18
CA ARG A 128 11.33 -19.49 -3.25
C ARG A 128 9.97 -19.11 -3.80
N VAL A 129 9.72 -17.80 -3.93
CA VAL A 129 8.41 -17.27 -4.38
C VAL A 129 8.58 -16.08 -5.33
N PRO A 130 7.62 -15.79 -6.20
CA PRO A 130 7.48 -14.47 -6.79
C PRO A 130 7.20 -13.44 -5.71
N VAL A 131 7.80 -12.24 -5.86
CA VAL A 131 7.68 -11.13 -4.91
C VAL A 131 6.98 -9.96 -5.60
N VAL A 132 5.91 -9.47 -5.01
CA VAL A 132 5.18 -8.28 -5.47
C VAL A 132 5.35 -7.17 -4.45
N GLY A 133 5.98 -6.06 -4.83
CA GLY A 133 6.16 -4.88 -3.98
C GLY A 133 5.37 -3.69 -4.51
N GLY A 134 4.44 -3.14 -3.72
CA GLY A 134 3.68 -1.94 -4.06
C GLY A 134 4.22 -0.69 -3.36
N SER A 135 4.37 0.41 -4.09
CA SER A 135 4.68 1.74 -3.52
C SER A 135 5.86 1.70 -2.54
N ALA A 136 5.66 2.09 -1.29
CA ALA A 136 6.65 2.05 -0.21
C ALA A 136 7.11 0.62 0.19
N GLY A 137 6.47 -0.43 -0.31
CA GLY A 137 6.94 -1.81 -0.18
C GLY A 137 8.05 -2.18 -1.17
N ALA A 138 8.23 -1.40 -2.23
CA ALA A 138 9.19 -1.68 -3.29
C ALA A 138 10.67 -1.71 -2.83
N PRO A 139 11.16 -0.82 -1.94
CA PRO A 139 12.53 -0.86 -1.46
C PRO A 139 12.89 -2.21 -0.82
N SER A 140 12.07 -2.69 0.11
CA SER A 140 12.32 -3.99 0.77
C SER A 140 12.09 -5.19 -0.15
N ALA A 141 11.22 -5.08 -1.17
CA ALA A 141 11.06 -6.09 -2.20
C ALA A 141 12.32 -6.23 -3.08
N MET A 142 12.87 -5.10 -3.53
CA MET A 142 14.14 -5.08 -4.28
C MET A 142 15.29 -5.63 -3.45
N LEU A 143 15.40 -5.21 -2.19
CA LEU A 143 16.46 -5.67 -1.28
C LEU A 143 16.30 -7.15 -0.92
N LEU A 144 15.09 -7.67 -0.77
CA LEU A 144 14.89 -9.12 -0.62
C LEU A 144 15.54 -9.87 -1.79
N CYS A 145 15.27 -9.46 -3.01
CA CYS A 145 15.80 -10.15 -4.19
C CYS A 145 17.29 -9.87 -4.45
N LEU A 146 17.85 -8.76 -3.95
CA LEU A 146 19.28 -8.46 -4.02
C LEU A 146 20.10 -9.20 -2.97
N ARG A 147 19.59 -9.29 -1.74
CA ARG A 147 20.28 -9.89 -0.59
C ARG A 147 20.08 -11.40 -0.51
N HIS A 148 18.91 -11.86 -0.95
CA HIS A 148 18.47 -13.26 -0.89
C HIS A 148 17.96 -13.72 -2.27
N PRO A 149 18.80 -13.69 -3.33
CA PRO A 149 18.36 -14.00 -4.70
C PRO A 149 17.78 -15.40 -4.85
N GLU A 150 18.20 -16.34 -4.02
CA GLU A 150 17.69 -17.71 -3.95
C GLU A 150 16.23 -17.76 -3.48
N ARG A 151 15.71 -16.70 -2.87
CA ARG A 151 14.33 -16.63 -2.35
C ARG A 151 13.32 -16.06 -3.36
N CYS A 152 13.82 -15.46 -4.46
CA CYS A 152 13.00 -14.76 -5.44
C CYS A 152 12.93 -15.53 -6.75
N LEU A 153 11.71 -15.92 -7.18
CA LEU A 153 11.46 -16.49 -8.52
C LEU A 153 11.30 -15.40 -9.58
N ALA A 154 10.65 -14.32 -9.23
CA ALA A 154 10.39 -13.16 -10.06
C ALA A 154 10.10 -11.96 -9.17
N MET A 155 10.20 -10.76 -9.72
CA MET A 155 9.85 -9.52 -9.03
C MET A 155 8.84 -8.72 -9.83
N VAL A 156 7.81 -8.25 -9.13
CA VAL A 156 6.83 -7.28 -9.65
C VAL A 156 6.87 -6.03 -8.79
N LEU A 157 7.01 -4.87 -9.41
CA LEU A 157 6.98 -3.59 -8.73
C LEU A 157 5.81 -2.77 -9.26
N LEU A 158 4.87 -2.45 -8.39
CA LEU A 158 3.71 -1.62 -8.71
C LEU A 158 3.95 -0.20 -8.18
N PHE A 159 3.95 0.78 -9.09
CA PHE A 159 4.16 2.22 -8.78
C PHE A 159 5.24 2.43 -7.69
N PRO A 160 6.48 1.93 -7.91
CA PRO A 160 7.48 1.78 -6.85
C PRO A 160 8.02 3.12 -6.35
N ILE A 161 8.12 3.25 -5.04
CA ILE A 161 9.00 4.22 -4.42
C ILE A 161 10.43 3.67 -4.55
N ALA A 162 11.28 4.37 -5.29
CA ALA A 162 12.62 3.94 -5.62
C ALA A 162 13.52 5.15 -5.89
N PHE A 163 14.82 4.92 -6.05
CA PHE A 163 15.77 5.94 -6.50
C PHE A 163 15.54 6.29 -7.97
N ALA A 164 15.71 7.58 -8.29
CA ALA A 164 15.94 8.06 -9.64
C ALA A 164 16.85 9.29 -9.61
N PRO A 165 17.81 9.45 -10.56
CA PRO A 165 18.72 10.60 -10.59
C PRO A 165 17.93 11.92 -10.69
N GLY A 166 18.39 12.96 -9.97
CA GLY A 166 17.75 14.28 -9.99
C GLY A 166 16.34 14.31 -9.40
N ASP A 167 15.97 13.33 -8.56
CA ASP A 167 14.72 13.36 -7.80
C ASP A 167 14.89 14.31 -6.61
N THR A 168 14.64 15.59 -6.86
CA THR A 168 14.56 16.60 -5.79
C THR A 168 13.11 16.71 -5.36
N ALA A 169 12.73 15.95 -4.34
CA ALA A 169 11.41 16.09 -3.74
C ALA A 169 11.26 17.54 -3.23
N LYS A 170 10.39 18.32 -3.89
CA LYS A 170 10.04 19.64 -3.37
C LYS A 170 9.42 19.45 -2.01
N GLN A 171 10.07 19.99 -0.99
CA GLN A 171 9.54 19.95 0.38
C GLN A 171 8.25 20.77 0.44
N PRO A 172 7.12 20.17 0.79
CA PRO A 172 5.89 20.92 0.98
C PRO A 172 6.02 21.98 2.09
N PRO A 173 5.20 23.04 2.10
CA PRO A 173 5.20 24.04 3.14
C PRO A 173 5.02 23.43 4.55
N ARG A 174 5.61 24.05 5.59
CA ARG A 174 5.50 23.56 6.98
C ARG A 174 4.05 23.36 7.44
N LEU A 175 3.15 24.26 7.04
CA LEU A 175 1.72 24.16 7.35
C LEU A 175 1.09 22.91 6.75
N PHE A 176 1.46 22.55 5.52
CA PHE A 176 1.01 21.31 4.89
C PHE A 176 1.42 20.08 5.70
N TRP A 177 2.69 20.00 6.10
CA TRP A 177 3.18 18.92 6.95
C TRP A 177 2.48 18.86 8.31
N PHE A 178 2.21 20.01 8.91
CA PHE A 178 1.46 20.07 10.16
C PHE A 178 0.04 19.50 10.00
N VAL A 179 -0.68 19.89 8.95
CA VAL A 179 -2.04 19.39 8.68
C VAL A 179 -2.02 17.87 8.40
N ILE A 180 -1.13 17.40 7.53
CA ILE A 180 -1.00 15.98 7.23
C ILE A 180 -0.65 15.18 8.48
N ARG A 181 0.34 15.66 9.25
CA ARG A 181 0.73 14.99 10.49
C ARG A 181 -0.43 14.88 11.47
N THR A 182 -1.15 15.98 11.71
CA THR A 182 -2.32 15.99 12.61
C THR A 182 -3.41 15.04 12.13
N THR A 183 -3.67 15.02 10.82
CA THR A 183 -4.67 14.13 10.22
C THR A 183 -4.28 12.65 10.37
N LEU A 184 -3.00 12.33 10.19
CA LEU A 184 -2.48 10.96 10.28
C LEU A 184 -2.24 10.48 11.72
N HIS A 185 -2.37 11.35 12.73
CA HIS A 185 -2.31 10.99 14.15
C HIS A 185 -3.68 10.63 14.76
N SER A 186 -4.79 10.85 14.04
CA SER A 186 -6.12 10.71 14.64
C SER A 186 -7.08 9.99 13.70
N ASP A 187 -7.60 8.86 14.15
CA ASP A 187 -8.67 8.13 13.44
C ASP A 187 -9.86 9.04 13.12
N PHE A 188 -10.27 9.90 14.05
CA PHE A 188 -11.40 10.80 13.86
C PHE A 188 -11.11 11.88 12.81
N LEU A 189 -9.92 12.49 12.84
CA LEU A 189 -9.55 13.53 11.86
C LEU A 189 -9.41 12.95 10.47
N TYR A 190 -8.76 11.78 10.32
CA TYR A 190 -8.67 11.11 9.03
C TYR A 190 -10.05 10.70 8.52
N TRP A 191 -10.89 10.10 9.37
CA TRP A 191 -12.26 9.75 9.03
C TRP A 191 -13.05 10.97 8.56
N THR A 192 -12.98 12.08 9.28
CA THR A 192 -13.64 13.33 8.90
C THR A 192 -13.12 13.84 7.54
N ALA A 193 -11.80 13.89 7.36
CA ALA A 193 -11.18 14.29 6.09
C ALA A 193 -11.65 13.39 4.93
N SER A 194 -11.81 12.08 5.15
CA SER A 194 -12.31 11.14 4.16
C SER A 194 -13.76 11.40 3.73
N LYS A 195 -14.54 12.13 4.52
CA LYS A 195 -15.93 12.53 4.19
C LYS A 195 -15.99 13.89 3.50
N VAL A 196 -15.23 14.88 4.00
CA VAL A 196 -15.38 16.28 3.58
C VAL A 196 -14.28 16.79 2.64
N ALA A 197 -13.12 16.12 2.59
CA ALA A 197 -11.93 16.55 1.84
C ALA A 197 -11.36 15.44 0.93
N ARG A 198 -12.21 14.61 0.36
CA ARG A 198 -11.82 13.45 -0.48
C ARG A 198 -10.81 13.81 -1.57
N GLY A 199 -11.09 14.86 -2.34
CA GLY A 199 -10.19 15.28 -3.42
C GLY A 199 -8.79 15.65 -2.91
N THR A 200 -8.71 16.25 -1.72
CA THR A 200 -7.42 16.53 -1.07
C THR A 200 -6.72 15.24 -0.67
N LEU A 201 -7.41 14.25 -0.10
CA LEU A 201 -6.81 12.97 0.27
C LEU A 201 -6.36 12.19 -0.97
N PHE A 202 -7.14 12.17 -2.05
CA PHE A 202 -6.71 11.57 -3.32
C PHE A 202 -5.41 12.19 -3.83
N LYS A 203 -5.31 13.52 -3.80
CA LYS A 203 -4.13 14.23 -4.26
C LYS A 203 -2.92 14.05 -3.33
N THR A 204 -3.11 14.07 -2.00
CA THR A 204 -2.00 14.17 -1.04
C THR A 204 -1.58 12.84 -0.43
N ILE A 205 -2.52 11.92 -0.21
CA ILE A 205 -2.27 10.62 0.42
C ILE A 205 -2.23 9.50 -0.62
N LEU A 206 -3.16 9.54 -1.59
CA LEU A 206 -3.24 8.51 -2.63
C LEU A 206 -2.52 8.92 -3.93
N ALA A 207 -1.87 10.08 -3.94
CA ALA A 207 -1.05 10.59 -5.06
C ALA A 207 -1.69 10.41 -6.45
N THR A 208 -3.02 10.51 -6.50
CA THR A 208 -3.83 10.31 -7.71
C THR A 208 -4.54 11.61 -8.05
N PRO A 209 -4.45 12.09 -9.29
CA PRO A 209 -5.19 13.27 -9.72
C PRO A 209 -6.69 13.12 -9.48
N PRO A 210 -7.37 14.12 -8.89
CA PRO A 210 -8.81 14.03 -8.64
C PRO A 210 -9.66 13.86 -9.93
N ASP A 211 -9.13 14.27 -11.08
CA ASP A 211 -9.78 14.10 -12.36
C ASP A 211 -9.81 12.64 -12.80
N ASP A 212 -8.74 11.90 -12.56
CA ASP A 212 -8.71 10.47 -12.84
C ASP A 212 -9.78 9.73 -12.03
N PHE A 213 -9.94 10.11 -10.76
CA PHE A 213 -11.02 9.54 -9.94
C PHE A 213 -12.41 9.88 -10.49
N ARG A 214 -12.62 11.12 -10.96
CA ARG A 214 -13.93 11.52 -11.52
C ARG A 214 -14.26 10.78 -12.82
N ASN A 215 -13.25 10.52 -13.64
CA ASN A 215 -13.39 9.91 -14.96
C ASN A 215 -13.31 8.38 -14.94
N ALA A 216 -12.86 7.77 -13.83
CA ALA A 216 -12.74 6.32 -13.71
C ALA A 216 -14.10 5.60 -13.75
N PRO A 217 -14.16 4.36 -14.22
CA PRO A 217 -15.33 3.49 -14.11
C PRO A 217 -15.85 3.39 -12.67
N GLN A 218 -17.14 3.14 -12.50
CA GLN A 218 -17.79 3.08 -11.18
C GLN A 218 -17.11 2.07 -10.24
N GLU A 219 -16.74 0.91 -10.74
CA GLU A 219 -16.08 -0.15 -9.97
C GLU A 219 -14.70 0.30 -9.46
N GLU A 220 -13.91 0.97 -10.30
CA GLU A 220 -12.61 1.48 -9.91
C GLU A 220 -12.71 2.66 -8.93
N ARG A 221 -13.75 3.50 -9.06
CA ARG A 221 -14.04 4.52 -8.04
C ARG A 221 -14.40 3.89 -6.70
N ALA A 222 -15.19 2.82 -6.71
CA ALA A 222 -15.52 2.07 -5.50
C ALA A 222 -14.27 1.49 -4.85
N ARG A 223 -13.38 0.85 -5.63
CA ARG A 223 -12.08 0.34 -5.18
C ARG A 223 -11.21 1.45 -4.56
N ALA A 224 -11.12 2.59 -5.22
CA ALA A 224 -10.32 3.72 -4.71
C ALA A 224 -10.85 4.27 -3.38
N LEU A 225 -12.17 4.35 -3.21
CA LEU A 225 -12.82 4.74 -1.95
C LEU A 225 -12.61 3.68 -0.86
N GLU A 226 -12.59 2.41 -1.22
CA GLU A 226 -12.30 1.30 -0.31
C GLU A 226 -10.85 1.37 0.17
N ILE A 227 -9.88 1.55 -0.73
CA ILE A 227 -8.46 1.75 -0.39
C ILE A 227 -8.31 2.94 0.59
N MET A 228 -8.94 4.08 0.30
CA MET A 228 -8.90 5.25 1.18
C MET A 228 -9.49 4.95 2.56
N ARG A 229 -10.59 4.20 2.64
CA ARG A 229 -11.23 3.81 3.89
C ARG A 229 -10.38 2.82 4.67
N HIS A 230 -9.74 1.87 3.99
CA HIS A 230 -8.93 0.81 4.61
C HIS A 230 -7.60 1.29 5.19
N ILE A 231 -7.24 2.57 5.01
CA ILE A 231 -6.18 3.20 5.79
C ILE A 231 -6.60 3.34 7.28
N LEU A 232 -7.90 3.34 7.58
CA LEU A 232 -8.42 3.27 8.95
C LEU A 232 -8.30 1.84 9.54
N PRO A 233 -8.03 1.72 10.83
CA PRO A 233 -7.66 2.77 11.79
C PRO A 233 -6.23 3.24 11.53
N ILE A 234 -6.04 4.56 11.47
CA ILE A 234 -4.71 5.12 11.26
C ILE A 234 -3.81 4.90 12.48
N SER A 235 -4.39 4.88 13.67
CA SER A 235 -3.70 4.61 14.94
C SER A 235 -2.97 3.26 14.96
N GLU A 236 -3.43 2.28 14.18
CA GLU A 236 -2.80 0.95 14.07
C GLU A 236 -1.73 0.89 12.95
N ARG A 237 -1.51 2.00 12.22
CA ARG A 237 -0.60 2.07 11.05
C ARG A 237 0.41 3.21 11.15
N GLU A 238 0.20 4.11 12.10
CA GLU A 238 0.94 5.36 12.23
C GLU A 238 2.46 5.16 12.27
N LYS A 239 2.95 4.21 13.07
CA LYS A 239 4.38 3.94 13.21
C LYS A 239 5.01 3.53 11.87
N GLY A 240 4.34 2.67 11.12
CA GLY A 240 4.77 2.24 9.80
C GLY A 240 4.72 3.37 8.77
N ILE A 241 3.66 4.21 8.79
CA ILE A 241 3.53 5.37 7.91
C ILE A 241 4.71 6.34 8.10
N TRP A 242 5.08 6.63 9.35
CA TRP A 242 6.21 7.54 9.62
C TRP A 242 7.56 6.93 9.28
N ASN A 243 7.74 5.61 9.47
CA ASN A 243 8.92 4.91 9.00
C ASN A 243 9.04 4.97 7.47
N ASP A 244 7.96 4.72 6.74
CA ASP A 244 7.93 4.84 5.28
C ASP A 244 8.21 6.26 4.80
N ALA A 245 7.66 7.26 5.47
CA ALA A 245 7.93 8.67 5.17
C ALA A 245 9.42 8.99 5.32
N ALA A 246 10.06 8.54 6.40
CA ALA A 246 11.49 8.72 6.63
C ALA A 246 12.33 8.03 5.56
N ILE A 247 12.05 6.77 5.24
CA ILE A 247 12.74 5.99 4.19
C ILE A 247 12.60 6.68 2.83
N SER A 248 11.41 7.14 2.48
CA SER A 248 11.10 7.72 1.16
C SER A 248 11.84 9.04 0.89
N THR A 249 12.38 9.71 1.92
CA THR A 249 13.14 10.96 1.74
C THR A 249 14.54 10.76 1.18
N SER A 250 15.12 9.56 1.30
CA SER A 250 16.53 9.31 0.95
C SER A 250 16.78 7.84 0.57
N ILE A 251 16.07 7.35 -0.45
CA ILE A 251 16.33 6.00 -0.96
C ILE A 251 17.65 6.01 -1.72
N PRO A 252 18.64 5.19 -1.31
CA PRO A 252 19.90 5.10 -2.02
C PRO A 252 19.72 4.38 -3.38
N ARG A 253 20.67 4.58 -4.27
CA ARG A 253 20.76 3.76 -5.47
C ARG A 253 21.17 2.34 -5.09
N TYR A 254 20.30 1.37 -5.38
CA TYR A 254 20.62 -0.05 -5.23
C TYR A 254 21.37 -0.58 -6.46
N ASP A 255 22.16 -1.64 -6.27
CA ASP A 255 22.90 -2.33 -7.34
C ASP A 255 21.96 -3.23 -8.18
N LEU A 256 20.97 -2.62 -8.81
CA LEU A 256 19.91 -3.31 -9.54
C LEU A 256 20.45 -4.18 -10.69
N GLU A 257 21.63 -3.83 -11.22
CA GLU A 257 22.34 -4.56 -12.24
C GLU A 257 22.78 -5.96 -11.80
N LYS A 258 22.78 -6.24 -10.49
CA LYS A 258 23.03 -7.59 -9.94
C LYS A 258 21.83 -8.52 -10.04
N LEU A 259 20.62 -7.99 -10.19
CA LEU A 259 19.41 -8.79 -10.32
C LEU A 259 19.39 -9.57 -11.63
N ARG A 260 19.10 -10.87 -11.55
CA ARG A 260 19.02 -11.80 -12.69
C ARG A 260 17.71 -12.53 -12.75
N ILE A 261 16.69 -12.01 -12.07
CA ILE A 261 15.36 -12.61 -12.03
C ILE A 261 14.41 -11.88 -12.99
N PRO A 262 13.43 -12.58 -13.57
CA PRO A 262 12.37 -11.93 -14.34
C PRO A 262 11.74 -10.80 -13.52
N THR A 263 11.66 -9.62 -14.11
CA THR A 263 11.13 -8.44 -13.42
C THR A 263 10.16 -7.68 -14.32
N ILE A 264 9.04 -7.23 -13.75
CA ILE A 264 8.12 -6.28 -14.38
C ILE A 264 7.87 -5.11 -13.43
N VAL A 265 7.85 -3.92 -13.98
CA VAL A 265 7.55 -2.67 -13.26
C VAL A 265 6.37 -1.98 -13.92
N ILE A 266 5.36 -1.60 -13.14
CA ILE A 266 4.13 -0.96 -13.62
C ILE A 266 3.93 0.37 -12.92
N SER A 267 3.65 1.46 -13.67
CA SER A 267 3.38 2.79 -13.09
C SER A 267 2.61 3.68 -14.07
N ALA A 268 2.02 4.77 -13.56
CA ALA A 268 1.36 5.80 -14.36
C ALA A 268 2.17 7.12 -14.38
N LYS A 269 2.15 7.83 -15.52
CA LYS A 269 2.97 9.04 -15.74
C LYS A 269 2.53 10.21 -14.86
N ASP A 270 1.26 10.28 -14.55
CA ASP A 270 0.63 11.31 -13.74
C ASP A 270 0.53 10.98 -12.24
N ASP A 271 1.19 9.90 -11.80
CA ASP A 271 1.37 9.58 -10.38
C ASP A 271 2.09 10.74 -9.67
N LEU A 272 1.41 11.33 -8.68
CA LEU A 272 1.89 12.53 -8.00
C LEU A 272 3.09 12.28 -7.05
N TYR A 273 3.43 11.01 -6.76
CA TYR A 273 4.69 10.63 -6.11
C TYR A 273 5.85 10.50 -7.11
N GLY A 274 5.60 10.68 -8.41
CA GLY A 274 6.62 10.59 -9.45
C GLY A 274 7.17 9.17 -9.64
N THR A 275 6.39 8.15 -9.32
CA THR A 275 6.83 6.75 -9.38
C THR A 275 7.08 6.25 -10.80
N TYR A 276 6.52 6.90 -11.81
CA TYR A 276 6.77 6.56 -13.21
C TYR A 276 8.25 6.66 -13.57
N ARG A 277 8.89 7.79 -13.26
CA ARG A 277 10.32 8.00 -13.55
C ARG A 277 11.19 7.04 -12.72
N LYS A 278 10.84 6.84 -11.45
CA LYS A 278 11.51 5.92 -10.55
C LYS A 278 11.40 4.47 -11.02
N GLY A 279 10.21 4.04 -11.40
CA GLY A 279 9.95 2.71 -11.92
C GLY A 279 10.62 2.46 -13.27
N ARG A 280 10.60 3.44 -14.16
CA ARG A 280 11.30 3.36 -15.44
C ARG A 280 12.80 3.23 -15.26
N TYR A 281 13.42 4.08 -14.42
CA TYR A 281 14.83 3.97 -14.06
C TYR A 281 15.15 2.58 -13.48
N THR A 282 14.32 2.09 -12.56
CA THR A 282 14.48 0.75 -11.96
C THR A 282 14.48 -0.34 -13.03
N ALA A 283 13.53 -0.32 -13.96
CA ALA A 283 13.46 -1.31 -15.04
C ALA A 283 14.65 -1.23 -16.00
N GLU A 284 15.10 -0.03 -16.35
CA GLU A 284 16.26 0.19 -17.23
C GLU A 284 17.58 -0.35 -16.64
N HIS A 285 17.66 -0.50 -15.29
CA HIS A 285 18.87 -0.99 -14.60
C HIS A 285 18.77 -2.47 -14.17
N ILE A 286 17.71 -3.16 -14.51
CA ILE A 286 17.56 -4.61 -14.28
C ILE A 286 17.58 -5.33 -15.63
N SER A 287 18.54 -6.21 -15.83
CA SER A 287 18.68 -6.94 -17.10
C SER A 287 17.42 -7.74 -17.42
N GLY A 288 16.83 -7.50 -18.58
CA GLY A 288 15.63 -8.18 -19.05
C GLY A 288 14.33 -7.76 -18.35
N ALA A 289 14.35 -6.71 -17.53
CA ALA A 289 13.13 -6.19 -16.93
C ALA A 289 12.24 -5.52 -17.96
N ARG A 290 10.93 -5.63 -17.75
CA ARG A 290 9.89 -4.99 -18.57
C ARG A 290 9.26 -3.85 -17.80
N PHE A 291 9.09 -2.70 -18.46
CA PHE A 291 8.35 -1.57 -17.93
C PHE A 291 7.01 -1.42 -18.64
N VAL A 292 5.93 -1.32 -17.88
CA VAL A 292 4.58 -1.02 -18.36
C VAL A 292 4.17 0.33 -17.80
N GLY A 293 4.03 1.32 -18.69
CA GLY A 293 3.74 2.68 -18.30
C GLY A 293 2.42 3.17 -18.89
N TYR A 294 1.51 3.61 -18.02
CA TYR A 294 0.25 4.23 -18.42
C TYR A 294 0.38 5.75 -18.47
N ALA A 295 -0.41 6.40 -19.33
CA ALA A 295 -0.39 7.85 -19.47
C ALA A 295 -1.07 8.55 -18.27
N THR A 296 -2.11 7.93 -17.74
CA THR A 296 -2.98 8.44 -16.65
C THR A 296 -3.27 7.33 -15.63
N GLY A 297 -4.02 7.66 -14.59
CA GLY A 297 -4.49 6.72 -13.57
C GLY A 297 -3.89 6.95 -12.18
N GLY A 298 -2.92 7.84 -12.07
CA GLY A 298 -2.27 8.19 -10.81
C GLY A 298 -1.64 6.99 -10.10
N HIS A 299 -1.44 7.12 -8.81
CA HIS A 299 -0.85 6.06 -7.97
C HIS A 299 -1.74 4.82 -7.85
N LEU A 300 -3.04 4.96 -8.09
CA LEU A 300 -4.00 3.85 -8.00
C LEU A 300 -4.25 3.15 -9.34
N LEU A 301 -3.62 3.59 -10.44
CA LEU A 301 -3.83 3.09 -11.81
C LEU A 301 -5.32 3.09 -12.21
N LEU A 302 -6.04 4.16 -11.87
CA LEU A 302 -7.48 4.26 -12.18
C LEU A 302 -7.71 4.26 -13.69
N GLY A 303 -8.65 3.43 -14.16
CA GLY A 303 -8.92 3.18 -15.57
C GLY A 303 -7.99 2.16 -16.22
N HIS A 304 -6.95 1.68 -15.50
CA HIS A 304 -5.96 0.74 -16.02
C HIS A 304 -5.71 -0.46 -15.09
N TRP A 305 -6.42 -0.53 -13.93
CA TRP A 305 -6.15 -1.56 -12.92
C TRP A 305 -6.39 -2.97 -13.43
N GLU A 306 -7.47 -3.20 -14.15
CA GLU A 306 -7.78 -4.51 -14.72
C GLU A 306 -6.70 -4.96 -15.71
N GLU A 307 -6.30 -4.07 -16.63
CA GLU A 307 -5.23 -4.34 -17.59
C GLU A 307 -3.90 -4.65 -16.89
N ALA A 308 -3.52 -3.85 -15.88
CA ALA A 308 -2.33 -4.07 -15.08
C ALA A 308 -2.36 -5.43 -14.37
N CYS A 309 -3.52 -5.85 -13.86
CA CYS A 309 -3.71 -7.16 -13.22
C CYS A 309 -3.59 -8.33 -14.20
N VAL A 310 -4.09 -8.18 -15.43
CA VAL A 310 -3.91 -9.17 -16.50
C VAL A 310 -2.43 -9.32 -16.86
N GLU A 311 -1.72 -8.19 -17.02
CA GLU A 311 -0.28 -8.18 -17.29
C GLU A 311 0.52 -8.85 -16.16
N LEU A 312 0.21 -8.53 -14.92
CA LEU A 312 0.80 -9.10 -13.73
C LEU A 312 0.59 -10.63 -13.67
N SER A 313 -0.65 -11.09 -13.84
CA SER A 313 -1.00 -12.51 -13.79
C SER A 313 -0.33 -13.30 -14.91
N ARG A 314 -0.31 -12.74 -16.13
CA ARG A 314 0.37 -13.33 -17.29
C ARG A 314 1.87 -13.47 -17.04
N PHE A 315 2.50 -12.42 -16.53
CA PHE A 315 3.93 -12.42 -16.21
C PHE A 315 4.28 -13.52 -15.18
N LEU A 316 3.52 -13.62 -14.11
CA LEU A 316 3.77 -14.61 -13.06
C LEU A 316 3.59 -16.05 -13.59
N ARG A 317 2.55 -16.34 -14.37
CA ARG A 317 2.35 -17.66 -15.00
C ARG A 317 3.49 -18.06 -15.93
N GLN A 318 4.00 -17.12 -16.73
CA GLN A 318 5.15 -17.36 -17.60
C GLN A 318 6.42 -17.70 -16.82
N THR A 319 6.58 -17.14 -15.64
CA THR A 319 7.73 -17.42 -14.77
C THR A 319 7.63 -18.82 -14.17
N GLU A 320 6.45 -19.25 -13.74
CA GLU A 320 6.23 -20.59 -13.19
C GLU A 320 6.49 -21.69 -14.22
N SER A 321 6.03 -21.50 -15.45
CA SER A 321 6.23 -22.50 -16.53
C SER A 321 7.71 -22.72 -16.86
N ARG A 322 8.57 -21.75 -16.60
CA ARG A 322 10.04 -21.85 -16.81
C ARG A 322 10.75 -22.56 -15.66
N THR A 323 10.16 -22.59 -14.46
CA THR A 323 10.78 -23.16 -13.26
C THR A 323 10.30 -24.57 -12.93
N THR A 324 9.16 -24.99 -13.46
CA THR A 324 8.67 -26.36 -13.32
C THR A 324 9.29 -27.21 -14.44
N PRO A 325 10.18 -28.19 -14.13
CA PRO A 325 10.66 -29.10 -15.16
C PRO A 325 9.44 -29.79 -15.79
N SER A 326 9.36 -29.76 -17.12
CA SER A 326 8.39 -30.62 -17.84
C SER A 326 8.53 -32.03 -17.28
N LYS A 327 7.48 -32.54 -16.62
CA LYS A 327 7.39 -33.98 -16.36
C LYS A 327 7.34 -34.63 -17.75
N ALA A 328 8.51 -35.00 -18.27
CA ALA A 328 8.60 -35.84 -19.44
C ALA A 328 7.78 -37.12 -19.15
N LYS A 329 6.79 -37.36 -20.00
CA LYS A 329 6.00 -38.57 -20.00
C LYS A 329 6.88 -39.77 -20.34
#